data_9514011a0e7a20bae9095cafcbe5e530
#
_entry.id   9514011a0e7a20bae9095cafcbe5e530
#
_cell.length_a   1.000
_cell.length_b   1.000
_cell.length_c   1.000
_cell.angle_alpha   90.00
_cell.angle_beta   90.00
_cell.angle_gamma   90.00
#
_symmetry.space_group_name_H-M   'P 1'
#
loop_
_entity.id
_entity.type
_entity.pdbx_description
1 polymer ?
#
loop_
_entity_poly.entity_id
_entity_poly.type
_entity_poly.pdbx_seq_one_letter_code
_entity_poly.pdbx_strand_id
1 'polypeptide(L)'
;MKRFFLMWWLVIALLLSGCGLSASRVETLKSCSFQYNEGTNDYSLFFGLTDKNDKFLSAGVDVDIRIVNDENEEVYTGTKSVSPDDFGCYTSRAAGEQYLANVRIPAAEIRAGKSESGKVYFTVYNGNTIRFDEANCDALYCLPIEEVQVAFDSFPLDLKMKDFMGGTASVIQIQGAEFKLDKDYIPKLTVTITGEKKSGSRDSGYDMISYKLYDSAGYLVDSGNIYLSSLSAGDKFKDNSVVIYDITPGESYTFRLSEYSR
;
A
#
# COMPACT_ATOMS: atom_id res chain seq x y z
N MET A 1 -66.90 -33.20 1.96
CA MET A 1 -65.97 -32.14 2.42
C MET A 1 -64.47 -32.53 2.38
N LYS A 2 -64.07 -33.79 2.60
CA LYS A 2 -62.63 -34.19 2.59
C LYS A 2 -61.91 -34.12 1.22
N ARG A 3 -62.66 -34.22 0.08
CA ARG A 3 -62.06 -34.19 -1.26
C ARG A 3 -61.70 -32.80 -1.77
N PHE A 4 -62.41 -31.77 -1.24
CA PHE A 4 -62.12 -30.35 -1.59
C PHE A 4 -60.84 -29.82 -0.90
N PHE A 5 -60.53 -30.29 0.31
CA PHE A 5 -59.33 -29.89 1.01
C PHE A 5 -58.03 -30.44 0.38
N LEU A 6 -58.10 -31.67 -0.16
CA LEU A 6 -56.91 -32.29 -0.82
C LEU A 6 -56.55 -31.55 -2.15
N MET A 7 -57.57 -31.08 -2.87
CA MET A 7 -57.37 -30.36 -4.14
C MET A 7 -56.75 -28.98 -3.89
N TRP A 8 -57.13 -28.31 -2.82
CA TRP A 8 -56.52 -27.01 -2.45
C TRP A 8 -55.06 -27.17 -2.01
N TRP A 9 -54.69 -28.20 -1.32
CA TRP A 9 -53.30 -28.47 -0.96
C TRP A 9 -52.41 -28.80 -2.16
N LEU A 10 -52.97 -29.48 -3.15
CA LEU A 10 -52.28 -29.79 -4.42
C LEU A 10 -52.08 -28.52 -5.27
N VAL A 11 -53.03 -27.62 -5.28
CA VAL A 11 -52.90 -26.32 -5.99
C VAL A 11 -51.88 -25.40 -5.27
N ILE A 12 -51.86 -25.36 -3.96
CA ILE A 12 -50.87 -24.62 -3.18
C ILE A 12 -49.48 -25.22 -3.37
N ALA A 13 -49.33 -26.55 -3.35
CA ALA A 13 -48.07 -27.22 -3.60
C ALA A 13 -47.56 -26.99 -5.04
N LEU A 14 -48.46 -26.93 -6.04
CA LEU A 14 -48.13 -26.61 -7.41
C LEU A 14 -47.78 -25.09 -7.58
N LEU A 15 -48.42 -24.22 -6.84
CA LEU A 15 -48.08 -22.78 -6.83
C LEU A 15 -46.75 -22.52 -6.12
N LEU A 16 -46.39 -23.31 -5.10
CA LEU A 16 -45.10 -23.24 -4.43
C LEU A 16 -43.98 -23.91 -5.22
N SER A 17 -44.29 -24.90 -6.03
CA SER A 17 -43.31 -25.52 -6.94
C SER A 17 -43.19 -24.82 -8.30
N GLY A 18 -44.09 -23.90 -8.62
CA GLY A 18 -44.13 -23.18 -9.92
C GLY A 18 -43.42 -21.81 -9.93
N CYS A 19 -42.91 -21.34 -8.80
CA CYS A 19 -42.01 -20.19 -8.74
C CYS A 19 -40.54 -20.64 -8.61
N GLY A 20 -40.16 -21.66 -9.32
CA GLY A 20 -38.80 -21.80 -9.78
C GLY A 20 -38.57 -20.79 -10.89
N LEU A 21 -38.50 -19.49 -10.53
CA LEU A 21 -37.68 -18.57 -11.30
C LEU A 21 -36.35 -19.30 -11.45
N SER A 22 -36.05 -19.78 -12.68
CA SER A 22 -34.74 -20.34 -12.98
C SER A 22 -33.77 -19.23 -12.60
N ALA A 23 -33.14 -19.37 -11.44
CA ALA A 23 -32.15 -18.43 -10.98
C ALA A 23 -31.21 -18.25 -12.16
N SER A 24 -31.14 -17.04 -12.69
CA SER A 24 -30.33 -16.77 -13.87
C SER A 24 -28.94 -17.25 -13.54
N ARG A 25 -28.46 -18.22 -14.31
CA ARG A 25 -27.21 -18.89 -14.02
C ARG A 25 -26.08 -17.91 -14.28
N VAL A 26 -25.21 -17.74 -13.31
CA VAL A 26 -23.97 -16.98 -13.49
C VAL A 26 -23.12 -17.68 -14.55
N GLU A 27 -22.76 -16.98 -15.62
CA GLU A 27 -21.97 -17.53 -16.73
C GLU A 27 -20.59 -16.87 -16.83
N THR A 28 -20.48 -15.57 -16.48
CA THR A 28 -19.23 -14.81 -16.68
C THR A 28 -19.01 -13.84 -15.54
N LEU A 29 -17.74 -13.61 -15.26
CA LEU A 29 -17.26 -12.55 -14.38
C LEU A 29 -16.83 -11.36 -15.24
N LYS A 30 -17.31 -10.17 -14.89
CA LYS A 30 -16.96 -8.93 -15.59
C LYS A 30 -16.50 -7.87 -14.62
N SER A 31 -15.64 -7.02 -15.10
CA SER A 31 -15.10 -5.87 -14.38
C SER A 31 -14.52 -6.26 -13.03
N CYS A 32 -13.25 -6.17 -12.88
CA CYS A 32 -12.66 -6.25 -11.55
C CYS A 32 -11.80 -5.03 -11.28
N SER A 33 -11.81 -4.60 -10.03
CA SER A 33 -10.88 -3.59 -9.54
C SER A 33 -10.62 -3.83 -8.06
N PHE A 34 -9.42 -3.46 -7.63
CA PHE A 34 -9.02 -3.53 -6.24
C PHE A 34 -8.45 -2.18 -5.83
N GLN A 35 -8.91 -1.65 -4.70
CA GLN A 35 -8.50 -0.32 -4.25
C GLN A 35 -8.52 -0.21 -2.73
N TYR A 36 -7.65 0.61 -2.19
CA TYR A 36 -7.65 1.00 -0.79
C TYR A 36 -8.56 2.20 -0.55
N ASN A 37 -9.33 2.16 0.52
CA ASN A 37 -10.21 3.23 0.95
C ASN A 37 -9.71 3.79 2.30
N GLU A 38 -9.07 4.96 2.25
CA GLU A 38 -8.54 5.62 3.44
C GLU A 38 -9.64 5.97 4.46
N GLY A 39 -10.84 6.32 3.99
CA GLY A 39 -11.94 6.75 4.86
C GLY A 39 -12.48 5.64 5.76
N THR A 40 -12.42 4.39 5.31
CA THR A 40 -12.90 3.21 6.06
C THR A 40 -11.76 2.29 6.50
N ASN A 41 -10.53 2.58 6.09
CA ASN A 41 -9.33 1.78 6.35
C ASN A 41 -9.53 0.31 5.95
N ASP A 42 -10.11 0.10 4.77
CA ASP A 42 -10.31 -1.21 4.19
C ASP A 42 -9.87 -1.25 2.71
N TYR A 43 -9.71 -2.46 2.21
CA TYR A 43 -9.52 -2.73 0.79
C TYR A 43 -10.83 -3.26 0.22
N SER A 44 -11.17 -2.82 -0.98
CA SER A 44 -12.38 -3.21 -1.69
C SER A 44 -12.03 -3.92 -2.99
N LEU A 45 -12.45 -5.18 -3.11
CA LEU A 45 -12.46 -5.91 -4.36
C LEU A 45 -13.85 -5.80 -4.98
N PHE A 46 -13.93 -5.19 -6.15
CA PHE A 46 -15.15 -5.08 -6.94
C PHE A 46 -15.14 -6.08 -8.09
N PHE A 47 -16.24 -6.76 -8.31
CA PHE A 47 -16.44 -7.60 -9.48
C PHE A 47 -17.92 -7.70 -9.85
N GLY A 48 -18.22 -7.94 -11.12
CA GLY A 48 -19.57 -8.14 -11.64
C GLY A 48 -19.81 -9.59 -12.05
N LEU A 49 -21.03 -10.08 -11.83
CA LEU A 49 -21.50 -11.37 -12.31
C LEU A 49 -22.51 -11.14 -13.43
N THR A 50 -22.41 -11.89 -14.53
CA THR A 50 -23.38 -11.79 -15.63
C THR A 50 -23.92 -13.16 -16.04
N ASP A 51 -25.12 -13.14 -16.64
CA ASP A 51 -25.71 -14.28 -17.32
C ASP A 51 -25.17 -14.44 -18.75
N LYS A 52 -25.66 -15.46 -19.46
CA LYS A 52 -25.32 -15.73 -20.86
C LYS A 52 -25.63 -14.60 -21.85
N ASN A 53 -26.45 -13.64 -21.46
CA ASN A 53 -26.82 -12.48 -22.26
C ASN A 53 -26.10 -11.20 -21.81
N ASP A 54 -25.04 -11.34 -21.03
CA ASP A 54 -24.27 -10.23 -20.46
C ASP A 54 -25.07 -9.33 -19.50
N LYS A 55 -26.19 -9.78 -18.98
CA LYS A 55 -26.97 -9.07 -17.99
C LYS A 55 -26.38 -9.27 -16.60
N PHE A 56 -26.13 -8.17 -15.88
CA PHE A 56 -25.65 -8.22 -14.49
C PHE A 56 -26.65 -8.92 -13.57
N LEU A 57 -26.11 -9.69 -12.66
CA LEU A 57 -26.83 -10.48 -11.66
C LEU A 57 -26.30 -10.17 -10.26
N SER A 58 -27.21 -10.24 -9.26
CA SER A 58 -26.82 -10.39 -7.86
C SER A 58 -27.09 -11.84 -7.43
N ALA A 59 -26.09 -12.48 -6.87
CA ALA A 59 -26.20 -13.87 -6.40
C ALA A 59 -25.36 -14.06 -5.13
N GLY A 60 -25.83 -14.92 -4.22
CA GLY A 60 -25.02 -15.39 -3.10
C GLY A 60 -23.87 -16.22 -3.63
N VAL A 61 -22.64 -15.84 -3.31
CA VAL A 61 -21.42 -16.52 -3.73
C VAL A 61 -20.37 -16.50 -2.61
N ASP A 62 -19.50 -17.47 -2.61
CA ASP A 62 -18.26 -17.44 -1.83
C ASP A 62 -17.09 -17.05 -2.74
N VAL A 63 -16.16 -16.30 -2.23
CA VAL A 63 -15.01 -15.78 -2.96
C VAL A 63 -13.75 -16.11 -2.19
N ASP A 64 -12.94 -17.00 -2.76
CA ASP A 64 -11.57 -17.23 -2.28
C ASP A 64 -10.67 -16.16 -2.87
N ILE A 65 -9.93 -15.48 -2.02
CA ILE A 65 -9.09 -14.36 -2.41
C ILE A 65 -7.66 -14.63 -1.98
N ARG A 66 -6.72 -14.39 -2.87
CA ARG A 66 -5.28 -14.42 -2.61
C ARG A 66 -4.65 -13.16 -3.19
N ILE A 67 -3.91 -12.42 -2.38
CA ILE A 67 -3.19 -11.22 -2.79
C ILE A 67 -1.70 -11.48 -2.70
N VAL A 68 -1.00 -11.20 -3.80
CA VAL A 68 0.45 -11.40 -3.94
C VAL A 68 1.06 -10.09 -4.40
N ASN A 69 2.11 -9.63 -3.74
CA ASN A 69 2.84 -8.45 -4.17
C ASN A 69 3.79 -8.76 -5.36
N ASP A 70 4.46 -7.75 -5.91
CA ASP A 70 5.37 -7.92 -7.06
C ASP A 70 6.61 -8.75 -6.72
N GLU A 71 6.96 -8.89 -5.44
CA GLU A 71 8.03 -9.77 -4.96
C GLU A 71 7.57 -11.24 -4.81
N ASN A 72 6.34 -11.57 -5.26
CA ASN A 72 5.69 -12.87 -5.10
C ASN A 72 5.46 -13.29 -3.64
N GLU A 73 5.41 -12.34 -2.71
CA GLU A 73 5.01 -12.62 -1.34
C GLU A 73 3.48 -12.65 -1.26
N GLU A 74 2.93 -13.68 -0.62
CA GLU A 74 1.51 -13.73 -0.31
C GLU A 74 1.23 -12.85 0.91
N VAL A 75 0.51 -11.73 0.70
CA VAL A 75 0.20 -10.76 1.74
C VAL A 75 -1.21 -10.94 2.32
N TYR A 76 -2.06 -11.69 1.63
CA TYR A 76 -3.40 -12.06 2.11
C TYR A 76 -3.90 -13.33 1.44
N THR A 77 -4.60 -14.16 2.21
CA THR A 77 -5.44 -15.25 1.71
C THR A 77 -6.65 -15.41 2.61
N GLY A 78 -7.83 -15.63 2.03
CA GLY A 78 -9.06 -15.81 2.79
C GLY A 78 -10.28 -16.02 1.90
N THR A 79 -11.35 -16.50 2.53
CA THR A 79 -12.66 -16.68 1.89
C THR A 79 -13.63 -15.68 2.45
N LYS A 80 -14.38 -15.00 1.58
CA LYS A 80 -15.45 -14.06 1.96
C LYS A 80 -16.76 -14.51 1.31
N SER A 81 -17.85 -14.51 2.09
CA SER A 81 -19.18 -14.75 1.56
C SER A 81 -19.82 -13.44 1.13
N VAL A 82 -20.41 -13.44 -0.06
CA VAL A 82 -21.06 -12.28 -0.68
C VAL A 82 -22.54 -12.60 -0.81
N SER A 83 -23.40 -11.78 -0.23
CA SER A 83 -24.84 -11.88 -0.37
C SER A 83 -25.34 -11.10 -1.61
N PRO A 84 -26.58 -11.36 -2.11
CA PRO A 84 -27.14 -10.53 -3.17
C PRO A 84 -27.24 -9.04 -2.82
N ASP A 85 -27.32 -8.71 -1.54
CA ASP A 85 -27.42 -7.31 -1.04
C ASP A 85 -26.07 -6.57 -1.06
N ASP A 86 -24.97 -7.29 -1.22
CA ASP A 86 -23.62 -6.70 -1.34
C ASP A 86 -23.34 -6.18 -2.77
N PHE A 87 -24.27 -6.37 -3.70
CA PHE A 87 -24.17 -5.84 -5.05
C PHE A 87 -24.81 -4.45 -5.16
N GLY A 88 -24.07 -3.49 -5.68
CA GLY A 88 -24.52 -2.12 -5.89
C GLY A 88 -24.40 -1.65 -7.35
N CYS A 89 -25.17 -0.63 -7.70
CA CYS A 89 -25.06 0.02 -9.00
C CYS A 89 -23.91 1.04 -8.96
N TYR A 90 -22.95 0.85 -9.85
CA TYR A 90 -21.80 1.74 -10.03
C TYR A 90 -21.83 2.30 -11.45
N THR A 91 -21.67 3.60 -11.59
CA THR A 91 -21.66 4.26 -12.90
C THR A 91 -20.27 4.83 -13.18
N SER A 92 -19.67 4.42 -14.29
CA SER A 92 -18.43 5.00 -14.77
C SER A 92 -18.60 5.65 -16.14
N ARG A 93 -17.78 6.66 -16.45
CA ARG A 93 -17.78 7.32 -17.76
C ARG A 93 -17.48 6.37 -18.92
N ALA A 94 -16.63 5.38 -18.67
CA ALA A 94 -16.14 4.48 -19.72
C ALA A 94 -17.03 3.26 -19.91
N ALA A 95 -17.60 2.72 -18.82
CA ALA A 95 -18.30 1.44 -18.83
C ALA A 95 -19.82 1.55 -18.62
N GLY A 96 -20.36 2.77 -18.39
CA GLY A 96 -21.77 2.97 -18.08
C GLY A 96 -22.16 2.44 -16.70
N GLU A 97 -23.42 2.00 -16.57
CA GLU A 97 -23.94 1.38 -15.36
C GLU A 97 -23.48 -0.07 -15.24
N GLN A 98 -22.90 -0.40 -14.10
CA GLN A 98 -22.46 -1.75 -13.75
C GLN A 98 -23.04 -2.14 -12.39
N TYR A 99 -23.36 -3.40 -12.21
CA TYR A 99 -23.84 -3.93 -10.94
C TYR A 99 -22.75 -4.84 -10.36
N LEU A 100 -22.06 -4.34 -9.34
CA LEU A 100 -20.83 -4.96 -8.82
C LEU A 100 -21.01 -5.37 -7.38
N ALA A 101 -20.44 -6.52 -7.01
CA ALA A 101 -20.18 -6.89 -5.63
C ALA A 101 -19.04 -6.01 -5.08
N ASN A 102 -19.11 -5.70 -3.78
CA ASN A 102 -18.05 -5.03 -3.03
C ASN A 102 -17.61 -5.93 -1.88
N VAL A 103 -16.50 -6.62 -2.07
CA VAL A 103 -15.88 -7.45 -1.02
C VAL A 103 -14.88 -6.63 -0.23
N ARG A 104 -15.15 -6.41 1.05
CA ARG A 104 -14.28 -5.62 1.93
C ARG A 104 -13.32 -6.51 2.69
N ILE A 105 -12.07 -6.08 2.73
CA ILE A 105 -10.98 -6.70 3.47
C ILE A 105 -10.39 -5.64 4.39
N PRO A 106 -10.54 -5.74 5.72
CA PRO A 106 -9.93 -4.80 6.65
C PRO A 106 -8.42 -4.69 6.40
N ALA A 107 -7.87 -3.48 6.41
CA ALA A 107 -6.44 -3.25 6.16
C ALA A 107 -5.55 -4.04 7.14
N ALA A 108 -6.02 -4.28 8.35
CA ALA A 108 -5.30 -5.08 9.35
C ALA A 108 -5.18 -6.58 8.99
N GLU A 109 -5.98 -7.08 8.03
CA GLU A 109 -5.89 -8.47 7.56
C GLU A 109 -4.83 -8.62 6.46
N ILE A 110 -4.41 -7.53 5.82
CA ILE A 110 -3.38 -7.57 4.77
C ILE A 110 -2.02 -7.29 5.38
N ARG A 111 -1.13 -8.27 5.26
CA ARG A 111 0.24 -8.17 5.76
C ARG A 111 1.04 -7.19 4.90
N ALA A 112 1.84 -6.35 5.54
CA ALA A 112 2.81 -5.54 4.85
C ALA A 112 3.88 -6.42 4.18
N GLY A 113 4.27 -6.05 2.96
CA GLY A 113 5.30 -6.73 2.18
C GLY A 113 6.36 -5.75 1.68
N LYS A 114 7.20 -6.21 0.79
CA LYS A 114 8.31 -5.39 0.24
C LYS A 114 7.88 -4.49 -0.92
N SER A 115 6.72 -4.73 -1.51
CA SER A 115 6.18 -3.96 -2.63
C SER A 115 4.74 -3.53 -2.36
N GLU A 116 4.40 -2.31 -2.73
CA GLU A 116 3.03 -1.78 -2.62
C GLU A 116 2.14 -2.12 -3.82
N SER A 117 2.70 -2.68 -4.88
CA SER A 117 1.98 -3.15 -6.05
C SER A 117 1.90 -4.68 -6.07
N GLY A 118 0.95 -5.21 -6.82
CA GLY A 118 0.77 -6.65 -6.89
C GLY A 118 -0.47 -7.06 -7.68
N LYS A 119 -0.91 -8.29 -7.41
CA LYS A 119 -2.06 -8.90 -8.07
C LYS A 119 -3.01 -9.50 -7.07
N VAL A 120 -4.31 -9.33 -7.32
CA VAL A 120 -5.39 -10.01 -6.60
C VAL A 120 -5.91 -11.15 -7.45
N TYR A 121 -5.78 -12.36 -6.94
CA TYR A 121 -6.35 -13.56 -7.52
C TYR A 121 -7.59 -13.93 -6.73
N PHE A 122 -8.67 -14.27 -7.42
CA PHE A 122 -9.88 -14.71 -6.73
C PHE A 122 -10.67 -15.72 -7.56
N THR A 123 -11.33 -16.62 -6.86
CA THR A 123 -12.20 -17.65 -7.42
C THR A 123 -13.58 -17.51 -6.82
N VAL A 124 -14.61 -17.52 -7.64
CA VAL A 124 -16.01 -17.34 -7.21
C VAL A 124 -16.75 -18.67 -7.27
N TYR A 125 -17.40 -19.02 -6.18
CA TYR A 125 -18.20 -20.24 -6.03
C TYR A 125 -19.67 -19.90 -5.78
N ASN A 126 -20.54 -20.73 -6.31
CA ASN A 126 -21.96 -20.75 -5.95
C ASN A 126 -22.31 -22.15 -5.45
N GLY A 127 -22.40 -22.29 -4.14
CA GLY A 127 -22.42 -23.60 -3.50
C GLY A 127 -21.10 -24.34 -3.74
N ASN A 128 -21.15 -25.64 -4.03
CA ASN A 128 -19.95 -26.46 -4.29
C ASN A 128 -19.47 -26.39 -5.75
N THR A 129 -20.00 -25.49 -6.56
CA THR A 129 -19.68 -25.42 -7.99
C THR A 129 -18.81 -24.19 -8.26
N ILE A 130 -17.58 -24.39 -8.71
CA ILE A 130 -16.71 -23.33 -9.22
C ILE A 130 -17.39 -22.73 -10.44
N ARG A 131 -17.49 -21.41 -10.50
CA ARG A 131 -18.07 -20.67 -11.62
C ARG A 131 -17.02 -20.12 -12.56
N PHE A 132 -15.86 -19.81 -11.99
CA PHE A 132 -14.72 -19.26 -12.71
C PHE A 132 -13.49 -19.96 -12.19
N ASP A 133 -12.56 -20.25 -13.07
CA ASP A 133 -11.28 -20.78 -12.66
C ASP A 133 -10.60 -19.68 -11.84
N GLU A 134 -9.76 -18.93 -12.32
CA GLU A 134 -9.05 -17.87 -11.58
C GLU A 134 -9.23 -16.54 -12.32
N ALA A 135 -9.67 -15.53 -11.60
CA ALA A 135 -9.71 -14.16 -12.12
C ALA A 135 -8.68 -13.33 -11.36
N ASN A 136 -8.08 -12.37 -12.03
CA ASN A 136 -7.10 -11.49 -11.42
C ASN A 136 -7.37 -10.03 -11.79
N CYS A 137 -6.97 -9.13 -10.91
CA CYS A 137 -6.89 -7.71 -11.17
C CYS A 137 -5.64 -7.13 -10.51
N ASP A 138 -5.19 -6.00 -11.04
CA ASP A 138 -4.02 -5.33 -10.51
C ASP A 138 -4.36 -4.64 -9.18
N ALA A 139 -3.45 -4.76 -8.21
CA ALA A 139 -3.47 -4.06 -6.92
C ALA A 139 -2.35 -3.02 -6.91
N LEU A 140 -2.41 -2.09 -7.87
CA LEU A 140 -1.33 -1.13 -8.08
C LEU A 140 -1.33 -0.05 -6.99
N TYR A 141 -0.16 0.17 -6.39
CA TYR A 141 0.14 1.27 -5.46
C TYR A 141 -0.81 1.39 -4.27
N CYS A 142 -1.30 0.28 -3.76
CA CYS A 142 -2.23 0.30 -2.65
C CYS A 142 -1.91 -0.68 -1.52
N LEU A 143 -1.03 -1.66 -1.72
CA LEU A 143 -0.69 -2.64 -0.69
C LEU A 143 0.18 -2.02 0.41
N PRO A 144 0.04 -2.46 1.67
CA PRO A 144 0.89 -1.97 2.73
C PRO A 144 2.31 -2.48 2.55
N ILE A 145 3.29 -1.60 2.73
CA ILE A 145 4.72 -1.94 2.70
C ILE A 145 5.32 -1.92 4.09
N GLU A 146 6.32 -2.78 4.31
CA GLU A 146 7.07 -2.85 5.55
C GLU A 146 7.87 -1.56 5.77
N GLU A 147 8.00 -1.16 7.04
CA GLU A 147 8.83 -0.02 7.39
C GLU A 147 10.31 -0.37 7.30
N VAL A 148 11.13 0.60 6.94
CA VAL A 148 12.60 0.46 6.99
C VAL A 148 13.09 0.77 8.39
N GLN A 149 14.13 0.07 8.80
CA GLN A 149 14.86 0.34 10.05
C GLN A 149 16.16 1.04 9.70
N VAL A 150 16.39 2.25 10.24
CA VAL A 150 17.63 2.99 10.01
C VAL A 150 18.35 3.19 11.32
N ALA A 151 19.52 2.56 11.46
CA ALA A 151 20.44 2.82 12.54
C ALA A 151 21.22 4.11 12.24
N PHE A 152 21.44 4.89 13.26
CA PHE A 152 22.24 6.11 13.22
C PHE A 152 23.26 6.12 14.37
N ASP A 153 24.36 6.86 14.16
CA ASP A 153 25.34 7.09 15.22
C ASP A 153 24.74 7.87 16.40
N SER A 154 25.35 7.81 17.57
CA SER A 154 24.81 8.46 18.76
C SER A 154 24.80 9.99 18.62
N PHE A 155 23.71 10.59 19.09
CA PHE A 155 23.60 12.05 19.22
C PHE A 155 24.05 12.52 20.62
N PRO A 156 24.54 13.79 20.76
CA PRO A 156 24.84 14.73 19.68
C PRO A 156 26.15 14.38 18.96
N LEU A 157 26.18 14.67 17.64
CA LEU A 157 27.38 14.49 16.81
C LEU A 157 27.95 15.85 16.42
N ASP A 158 29.18 16.15 16.83
CA ASP A 158 29.87 17.38 16.45
C ASP A 158 30.72 17.16 15.20
N LEU A 159 30.44 17.92 14.14
CA LEU A 159 31.14 17.92 12.86
C LEU A 159 31.94 19.21 12.72
N LYS A 160 33.26 19.08 12.50
CA LYS A 160 34.17 20.23 12.35
C LYS A 160 34.39 20.50 10.87
N MET A 161 33.72 21.54 10.36
CA MET A 161 33.89 21.99 8.98
C MET A 161 35.26 22.63 8.80
N LYS A 162 36.02 22.17 7.81
CA LYS A 162 37.36 22.67 7.53
C LYS A 162 37.30 23.85 6.57
N ASP A 163 38.14 24.84 6.81
CA ASP A 163 38.39 25.91 5.85
C ASP A 163 39.32 25.45 4.71
N PHE A 164 39.59 26.35 3.80
CA PHE A 164 40.47 26.12 2.66
C PHE A 164 41.92 25.78 3.06
N MET A 165 42.35 26.22 4.24
CA MET A 165 43.69 26.01 4.82
C MET A 165 43.78 24.79 5.72
N GLY A 166 42.67 24.06 5.88
CA GLY A 166 42.57 22.88 6.75
C GLY A 166 42.29 23.20 8.22
N GLY A 167 42.12 24.46 8.57
CA GLY A 167 41.64 24.87 9.90
C GLY A 167 40.17 24.63 10.12
N THR A 168 39.69 24.72 11.36
CA THR A 168 38.25 24.62 11.65
C THR A 168 37.56 25.96 11.36
N ALA A 169 36.73 25.99 10.30
CA ALA A 169 35.94 27.13 9.93
C ALA A 169 34.66 27.27 10.74
N SER A 170 33.99 26.16 11.01
CA SER A 170 32.78 26.11 11.81
C SER A 170 32.59 24.76 12.49
N VAL A 171 31.72 24.73 13.49
CA VAL A 171 31.29 23.49 14.15
C VAL A 171 29.77 23.39 14.02
N ILE A 172 29.31 22.30 13.43
CA ILE A 172 27.90 21.93 13.32
C ILE A 172 27.64 20.76 14.28
N GLN A 173 26.68 20.94 15.18
CA GLN A 173 26.22 19.88 16.04
C GLN A 173 24.91 19.32 15.51
N ILE A 174 24.91 18.05 15.13
CA ILE A 174 23.69 17.31 14.79
C ILE A 174 23.06 16.80 16.08
N GLN A 175 21.78 17.10 16.28
CA GLN A 175 21.03 16.76 17.49
C GLN A 175 20.02 15.64 17.25
N GLY A 176 19.65 15.37 16.01
CA GLY A 176 18.72 14.31 15.65
C GLY A 176 18.65 14.06 14.14
N ALA A 177 18.21 12.87 13.81
CA ALA A 177 17.79 12.50 12.45
C ALA A 177 16.47 11.73 12.50
N GLU A 178 15.56 12.09 11.61
CA GLU A 178 14.27 11.42 11.42
C GLU A 178 14.29 10.78 10.02
N PHE A 179 13.81 9.55 9.93
CA PHE A 179 13.77 8.78 8.70
C PHE A 179 12.32 8.45 8.38
N LYS A 180 11.87 8.81 7.19
CA LYS A 180 10.51 8.53 6.73
C LYS A 180 10.57 7.81 5.38
N LEU A 181 10.05 6.58 5.35
CA LEU A 181 9.77 5.90 4.10
C LEU A 181 8.55 6.54 3.46
N ASP A 182 8.73 7.08 2.26
CA ASP A 182 7.65 7.67 1.46
C ASP A 182 7.15 6.62 0.47
N LYS A 183 5.82 6.44 0.47
CA LYS A 183 5.13 5.35 -0.23
C LYS A 183 4.64 5.76 -1.63
N ASP A 184 5.33 6.72 -2.26
CA ASP A 184 5.06 7.05 -3.65
C ASP A 184 5.53 5.90 -4.57
N TYR A 185 5.16 5.98 -5.84
CA TYR A 185 5.45 5.04 -6.93
C TYR A 185 6.82 4.31 -6.87
N ILE A 186 7.82 4.94 -6.33
CA ILE A 186 9.13 4.35 -6.02
C ILE A 186 9.41 4.61 -4.55
N PRO A 187 9.61 3.55 -3.71
CA PRO A 187 9.96 3.74 -2.32
C PRO A 187 11.20 4.62 -2.18
N LYS A 188 11.09 5.68 -1.39
CA LYS A 188 12.19 6.60 -1.13
C LYS A 188 12.29 6.92 0.35
N LEU A 189 13.49 7.04 0.85
CA LEU A 189 13.77 7.40 2.22
C LEU A 189 14.04 8.91 2.31
N THR A 190 13.14 9.65 2.94
CA THR A 190 13.37 11.05 3.27
C THR A 190 14.07 11.14 4.63
N VAL A 191 15.23 11.76 4.65
CA VAL A 191 16.02 11.98 5.86
C VAL A 191 15.92 13.45 6.26
N THR A 192 15.45 13.70 7.47
CA THR A 192 15.40 15.03 8.08
C THR A 192 16.41 15.09 9.19
N ILE A 193 17.38 15.98 9.10
CA ILE A 193 18.37 16.23 10.16
C ILE A 193 18.04 17.51 10.93
N THR A 194 18.27 17.47 12.22
CA THR A 194 18.15 18.64 13.11
C THR A 194 19.46 18.93 13.81
N GLY A 195 19.76 20.19 14.00
CA GLY A 195 21.02 20.57 14.64
C GLY A 195 21.14 22.05 14.94
N GLU A 196 22.35 22.44 15.30
CA GLU A 196 22.71 23.82 15.63
C GLU A 196 24.14 24.12 15.15
N LYS A 197 24.36 25.28 14.58
CA LYS A 197 25.69 25.79 14.30
C LYS A 197 26.31 26.36 15.59
N LYS A 198 27.31 25.69 16.13
CA LYS A 198 27.95 26.10 17.39
C LYS A 198 28.95 27.22 17.23
N SER A 199 29.66 27.29 16.11
CA SER A 199 30.66 28.30 15.85
C SER A 199 30.86 28.51 14.36
N GLY A 200 31.53 29.60 14.00
CA GLY A 200 31.87 30.03 12.64
C GLY A 200 31.03 31.17 12.14
N SER A 201 31.52 31.87 11.11
CA SER A 201 30.83 33.04 10.51
C SER A 201 29.69 32.58 9.58
N ARG A 202 28.75 33.52 9.33
CA ARG A 202 27.65 33.30 8.37
C ARG A 202 28.17 33.08 6.95
N ASP A 203 29.27 33.72 6.63
CA ASP A 203 29.88 33.71 5.30
C ASP A 203 30.93 32.61 5.11
N SER A 204 31.05 31.65 6.06
CA SER A 204 31.99 30.53 5.91
C SER A 204 31.71 29.66 4.69
N GLY A 205 30.67 30.00 3.95
CA GLY A 205 30.36 29.68 2.57
C GLY A 205 30.07 28.20 2.26
N TYR A 206 30.42 27.28 3.14
CA TYR A 206 30.34 25.85 2.82
C TYR A 206 30.20 24.98 4.06
N ASP A 207 29.15 25.22 4.85
CA ASP A 207 28.76 24.23 5.86
C ASP A 207 28.16 23.03 5.13
N MET A 208 28.99 22.09 4.74
CA MET A 208 28.63 20.92 3.95
C MET A 208 28.93 19.66 4.72
N ILE A 209 27.92 18.84 4.88
CA ILE A 209 27.97 17.57 5.61
C ILE A 209 27.89 16.44 4.58
N SER A 210 28.80 15.48 4.64
CA SER A 210 28.71 14.27 3.81
C SER A 210 27.87 13.22 4.52
N TYR A 211 27.03 12.51 3.74
CA TYR A 211 26.29 11.36 4.25
C TYR A 211 26.62 10.10 3.44
N LYS A 212 26.44 8.95 4.08
CA LYS A 212 26.49 7.63 3.47
C LYS A 212 25.42 6.74 4.07
N LEU A 213 24.71 6.00 3.23
CA LEU A 213 23.76 4.97 3.62
C LEU A 213 24.34 3.60 3.24
N TYR A 214 24.32 2.67 4.17
CA TYR A 214 24.77 1.29 3.99
C TYR A 214 23.61 0.33 4.25
N ASP A 215 23.55 -0.78 3.52
CA ASP A 215 22.64 -1.89 3.80
C ASP A 215 23.09 -2.71 5.02
N SER A 216 22.31 -3.73 5.37
CA SER A 216 22.61 -4.65 6.49
C SER A 216 23.87 -5.48 6.27
N ALA A 217 24.31 -5.68 5.02
CA ALA A 217 25.54 -6.38 4.68
C ALA A 217 26.78 -5.45 4.67
N GLY A 218 26.55 -4.13 4.83
CA GLY A 218 27.60 -3.11 4.84
C GLY A 218 27.97 -2.57 3.47
N TYR A 219 27.20 -2.86 2.43
CA TYR A 219 27.42 -2.25 1.11
C TYR A 219 26.84 -0.83 1.07
N LEU A 220 27.55 0.05 0.36
CA LEU A 220 27.11 1.42 0.15
C LEU A 220 25.92 1.44 -0.82
N VAL A 221 24.77 1.91 -0.31
CA VAL A 221 23.54 2.10 -1.10
C VAL A 221 23.50 3.48 -1.73
N ASP A 222 23.79 4.52 -0.92
CA ASP A 222 23.78 5.91 -1.39
C ASP A 222 24.77 6.78 -0.63
N SER A 223 25.18 7.89 -1.26
CA SER A 223 26.05 8.88 -0.63
C SER A 223 25.90 10.24 -1.30
N GLY A 224 26.05 11.28 -0.52
CA GLY A 224 25.94 12.64 -1.02
C GLY A 224 26.33 13.68 0.02
N ASN A 225 25.92 14.93 -0.24
CA ASN A 225 26.22 16.06 0.61
C ASN A 225 24.97 16.85 0.94
N ILE A 226 24.92 17.36 2.17
CA ILE A 226 23.88 18.24 2.70
C ILE A 226 24.51 19.64 2.82
N TYR A 227 23.88 20.62 2.20
CA TYR A 227 24.33 22.00 2.19
C TYR A 227 23.52 22.81 3.19
N LEU A 228 24.18 23.29 4.25
CA LEU A 228 23.58 24.15 5.25
C LEU A 228 23.96 25.60 4.93
N SER A 229 23.12 26.31 4.23
CA SER A 229 23.39 27.68 3.82
C SER A 229 22.87 28.72 4.81
N SER A 230 23.59 29.84 4.94
CA SER A 230 23.15 31.05 5.66
C SER A 230 22.97 30.90 7.19
N LEU A 231 23.59 29.91 7.82
CA LEU A 231 23.55 29.74 9.28
C LEU A 231 24.59 30.63 9.98
N SER A 232 24.20 31.33 11.03
CA SER A 232 25.07 32.00 11.99
C SER A 232 25.30 31.13 13.21
N ALA A 233 26.38 31.39 13.97
CA ALA A 233 26.60 30.69 15.25
C ALA A 233 25.40 30.91 16.18
N GLY A 234 24.88 29.84 16.74
CA GLY A 234 23.66 29.78 17.56
C GLY A 234 22.38 29.46 16.78
N ASP A 235 22.40 29.50 15.44
CA ASP A 235 21.22 29.14 14.64
C ASP A 235 20.96 27.65 14.69
N LYS A 236 19.69 27.31 14.94
CA LYS A 236 19.17 25.94 14.85
C LYS A 236 18.58 25.70 13.47
N PHE A 237 18.72 24.49 12.97
CA PHE A 237 18.17 24.11 11.67
C PHE A 237 17.41 22.79 11.74
N LYS A 238 16.47 22.64 10.81
CA LYS A 238 15.84 21.39 10.45
C LYS A 238 15.89 21.31 8.92
N ASP A 239 16.61 20.33 8.40
CA ASP A 239 16.84 20.15 6.98
C ASP A 239 16.35 18.78 6.53
N ASN A 240 15.56 18.72 5.46
CA ASN A 240 14.97 17.53 4.87
C ASN A 240 15.36 17.37 3.39
N SER A 241 16.48 17.88 2.99
CA SER A 241 16.93 17.86 1.59
C SER A 241 17.45 16.51 1.11
N VAL A 242 17.64 15.54 2.00
CA VAL A 242 18.14 14.21 1.63
C VAL A 242 16.96 13.31 1.29
N VAL A 243 16.89 12.93 0.02
CA VAL A 243 15.94 11.93 -0.49
C VAL A 243 16.73 10.83 -1.16
N ILE A 244 16.62 9.62 -0.64
CA ILE A 244 17.37 8.46 -1.09
C ILE A 244 16.39 7.50 -1.80
N TYR A 245 16.73 7.10 -2.99
CA TYR A 245 16.00 6.13 -3.80
C TYR A 245 16.64 4.73 -3.63
N ASP A 246 16.09 3.72 -4.28
CA ASP A 246 16.57 2.33 -4.23
C ASP A 246 16.54 1.72 -2.82
N ILE A 247 15.53 2.12 -2.04
CA ILE A 247 15.28 1.59 -0.70
C ILE A 247 14.32 0.40 -0.81
N THR A 248 14.71 -0.72 -0.20
CA THR A 248 13.85 -1.90 -0.10
C THR A 248 13.08 -1.85 1.21
N PRO A 249 11.74 -1.85 1.21
CA PRO A 249 10.92 -1.94 2.42
C PRO A 249 11.27 -3.19 3.24
N GLY A 250 11.20 -3.10 4.57
CA GLY A 250 11.52 -4.18 5.49
C GLY A 250 13.01 -4.43 5.74
N GLU A 251 13.88 -3.80 4.96
CA GLU A 251 15.33 -3.92 5.14
C GLU A 251 15.86 -2.97 6.22
N SER A 252 17.06 -3.29 6.73
CA SER A 252 17.75 -2.49 7.73
C SER A 252 18.92 -1.76 7.10
N TYR A 253 19.07 -0.48 7.45
CA TYR A 253 20.11 0.39 6.92
C TYR A 253 20.90 1.05 8.04
N THR A 254 22.12 1.51 7.74
CA THR A 254 22.94 2.35 8.62
C THR A 254 23.24 3.67 7.92
N PHE A 255 22.77 4.76 8.49
CA PHE A 255 23.04 6.12 7.99
C PHE A 255 24.17 6.75 8.77
N ARG A 256 25.18 7.29 8.09
CA ARG A 256 26.35 7.94 8.70
C ARG A 256 26.53 9.34 8.18
N LEU A 257 26.84 10.25 9.06
CA LEU A 257 27.25 11.60 8.74
C LEU A 257 28.75 11.78 9.02
N SER A 258 29.40 12.57 8.20
CA SER A 258 30.80 12.91 8.37
C SER A 258 31.09 14.34 7.90
N GLU A 259 32.24 14.85 8.32
CA GLU A 259 32.79 16.06 7.76
C GLU A 259 32.99 15.88 6.24
N TYR A 260 32.69 16.93 5.49
CA TYR A 260 33.02 16.91 4.08
C TYR A 260 34.55 16.96 3.91
N SER A 261 35.09 15.97 3.24
CA SER A 261 36.49 15.96 2.79
C SER A 261 36.54 16.18 1.29
N ARG A 262 37.20 17.23 0.86
CA ARG A 262 37.49 17.46 -0.55
C ARG A 262 38.51 16.47 -1.10
#